data_9efbda1d8fac81d80e472b242e030cd5
#
_entry.id   9efbda1d8fac81d80e472b242e030cd5
#
_cell.length_a   1.000
_cell.length_b   1.000
_cell.length_c   1.000
_cell.angle_alpha   90.00
_cell.angle_beta   90.00
_cell.angle_gamma   90.00
#
_symmetry.space_group_name_H-M   'P 1'
#
loop_
_entity.id
_entity.type
_entity.pdbx_description
1 polymer ?
#
loop_
_entity_poly.entity_id
_entity_poly.type
_entity_poly.pdbx_seq_one_letter_code
_entity_poly.pdbx_strand_id
1 'polypeptide(L)'
;MSIPGMTAIAKNATEAWEIWYNKLLEMHKEGFIQPSRVGNVVGEILNAVTVIFDPTQGIVESPLRNMPMRYALGELIWYLSSSNKLADIRKYSKFWDNISDDGKTLNSAYGYRISKQFGFDQWEHCKKLLKNDPYSRQAVIHIKDASNKPTKDTPCTVALQFQIRDDDLYLTTYMRSNDIWLGFPFDIFAFTALQVKMAMELDRNIGNYTHIAGSLHLYEKDVKNK
;
A
#
# COMPACT_ATOMS: atom_id res chain seq x y z
N MET A 1 0.57 -5.10 24.56
CA MET A 1 1.97 -4.89 24.07
C MET A 1 1.95 -5.07 22.55
N SER A 2 2.61 -4.21 21.76
CA SER A 2 2.75 -4.43 20.30
C SER A 2 3.48 -5.75 20.03
N ILE A 3 3.09 -6.47 18.99
CA ILE A 3 3.74 -7.74 18.60
C ILE A 3 4.85 -7.42 17.59
N PRO A 4 6.13 -7.79 17.85
CA PRO A 4 7.20 -7.57 16.90
C PRO A 4 7.33 -8.74 15.92
N GLY A 5 7.42 -8.41 14.61
CA GLY A 5 7.84 -9.36 13.58
C GLY A 5 6.88 -10.55 13.38
N MET A 6 5.77 -10.34 12.66
CA MET A 6 4.83 -11.41 12.32
C MET A 6 4.64 -11.52 10.81
N THR A 7 4.51 -12.76 10.30
CA THR A 7 4.25 -13.04 8.88
C THR A 7 2.89 -13.70 8.71
N ALA A 8 2.08 -13.15 7.80
CA ALA A 8 0.88 -13.77 7.28
C ALA A 8 1.14 -14.26 5.85
N ILE A 9 0.78 -15.51 5.59
CA ILE A 9 0.83 -16.13 4.27
C ILE A 9 -0.61 -16.38 3.86
N ALA A 10 -1.03 -15.83 2.75
CA ALA A 10 -2.41 -15.85 2.29
C ALA A 10 -2.50 -16.18 0.81
N LYS A 11 -3.61 -16.79 0.41
CA LYS A 11 -3.89 -17.06 -0.99
C LYS A 11 -4.16 -15.77 -1.77
N ASN A 12 -4.93 -14.85 -1.19
CA ASN A 12 -5.40 -13.62 -1.83
C ASN A 12 -5.53 -12.47 -0.81
N ALA A 13 -5.97 -11.29 -1.30
CA ALA A 13 -6.13 -10.10 -0.48
C ALA A 13 -7.18 -10.25 0.63
N THR A 14 -8.27 -10.97 0.38
CA THR A 14 -9.33 -11.20 1.38
C THR A 14 -8.79 -11.97 2.57
N GLU A 15 -8.17 -13.12 2.32
CA GLU A 15 -7.58 -13.95 3.37
C GLU A 15 -6.50 -13.20 4.15
N ALA A 16 -5.63 -12.44 3.45
CA ALA A 16 -4.62 -11.62 4.10
C ALA A 16 -5.23 -10.59 5.06
N TRP A 17 -6.29 -9.88 4.60
CA TRP A 17 -6.98 -8.89 5.42
C TRP A 17 -7.66 -9.55 6.64
N GLU A 18 -8.31 -10.70 6.48
CA GLU A 18 -8.99 -11.42 7.55
C GLU A 18 -8.01 -11.92 8.62
N ILE A 19 -6.85 -12.47 8.22
CA ILE A 19 -5.80 -12.89 9.16
C ILE A 19 -5.38 -11.71 10.04
N TRP A 20 -5.05 -10.57 9.43
CA TRP A 20 -4.58 -9.41 10.16
C TRP A 20 -5.66 -8.75 11.00
N TYR A 21 -6.85 -8.55 10.45
CA TYR A 21 -7.94 -7.91 11.17
C TYR A 21 -8.36 -8.72 12.41
N ASN A 22 -8.46 -10.05 12.29
CA ASN A 22 -8.76 -10.92 13.42
C ASN A 22 -7.65 -10.86 14.48
N LYS A 23 -6.37 -10.85 14.07
CA LYS A 23 -5.25 -10.74 15.01
C LYS A 23 -5.24 -9.42 15.78
N LEU A 24 -5.50 -8.32 15.11
CA LEU A 24 -5.59 -7.00 15.75
C LEU A 24 -6.82 -6.88 16.66
N LEU A 25 -7.93 -7.54 16.32
CA LEU A 25 -9.11 -7.63 17.20
C LEU A 25 -8.84 -8.46 18.46
N GLU A 26 -8.03 -9.52 18.38
CA GLU A 26 -7.59 -10.29 19.58
C GLU A 26 -6.84 -9.37 20.54
N MET A 27 -5.88 -8.59 20.03
CA MET A 27 -5.14 -7.62 20.85
C MET A 27 -6.06 -6.60 21.52
N HIS A 28 -7.09 -6.12 20.80
CA HIS A 28 -8.10 -5.23 21.38
C HIS A 28 -8.85 -5.90 22.53
N LYS A 29 -9.28 -7.16 22.38
CA LYS A 29 -9.97 -7.93 23.42
C LYS A 29 -9.08 -8.19 24.64
N GLU A 30 -7.77 -8.28 24.43
CA GLU A 30 -6.76 -8.39 25.49
C GLU A 30 -6.43 -7.04 26.17
N GLY A 31 -7.13 -5.96 25.80
CA GLY A 31 -6.98 -4.64 26.37
C GLY A 31 -5.83 -3.80 25.83
N PHE A 32 -5.30 -4.14 24.63
CA PHE A 32 -4.30 -3.28 24.00
C PHE A 32 -4.93 -1.93 23.64
N ILE A 33 -4.29 -0.85 24.10
CA ILE A 33 -4.64 0.51 23.75
C ILE A 33 -3.39 1.40 23.75
N GLN A 34 -3.22 2.18 22.70
CA GLN A 34 -2.12 3.12 22.55
C GLN A 34 -2.63 4.42 21.93
N PRO A 35 -2.43 5.58 22.57
CA PRO A 35 -2.84 6.86 22.01
C PRO A 35 -2.00 7.20 20.78
N SER A 36 -2.64 7.80 19.78
CA SER A 36 -1.98 8.34 18.60
C SER A 36 -2.52 9.72 18.22
N ARG A 37 -1.90 10.37 17.26
CA ARG A 37 -2.33 11.68 16.75
C ARG A 37 -3.77 11.70 16.22
N VAL A 38 -4.27 10.57 15.74
CA VAL A 38 -5.59 10.48 15.08
C VAL A 38 -6.62 9.64 15.86
N GLY A 39 -6.29 9.22 17.09
CA GLY A 39 -7.16 8.42 17.94
C GLY A 39 -6.44 7.22 18.56
N ASN A 40 -7.16 6.42 19.33
CA ASN A 40 -6.60 5.25 19.96
C ASN A 40 -6.35 4.15 18.94
N VAL A 41 -5.15 3.57 18.96
CA VAL A 41 -4.81 2.30 18.29
C VAL A 41 -5.11 1.18 19.28
N VAL A 42 -5.89 0.21 18.87
CA VAL A 42 -6.35 -0.91 19.72
C VAL A 42 -5.76 -2.27 19.34
N GLY A 43 -4.89 -2.29 18.35
CA GLY A 43 -4.06 -3.42 17.95
C GLY A 43 -2.94 -2.92 17.06
N GLU A 44 -1.70 -3.41 17.27
CA GLU A 44 -0.55 -3.03 16.47
C GLU A 44 0.45 -4.18 16.37
N ILE A 45 0.90 -4.45 15.14
CA ILE A 45 1.96 -5.40 14.84
C ILE A 45 3.10 -4.63 14.15
N LEU A 46 4.28 -4.66 14.77
CA LEU A 46 5.48 -4.05 14.21
C LEU A 46 6.14 -4.99 13.20
N ASN A 47 6.60 -4.43 12.07
CA ASN A 47 7.23 -5.20 11.00
C ASN A 47 6.36 -6.39 10.54
N ALA A 48 5.08 -6.12 10.27
CA ALA A 48 4.16 -7.09 9.72
C ALA A 48 4.53 -7.40 8.26
N VAL A 49 4.69 -8.68 7.93
CA VAL A 49 4.97 -9.16 6.57
C VAL A 49 3.77 -9.94 6.06
N THR A 50 3.24 -9.55 4.92
CA THR A 50 2.16 -10.26 4.22
C THR A 50 2.69 -10.84 2.92
N VAL A 51 2.47 -12.13 2.67
CA VAL A 51 2.76 -12.77 1.38
C VAL A 51 1.45 -13.23 0.77
N ILE A 52 1.14 -12.76 -0.45
CA ILE A 52 -0.05 -13.12 -1.22
C ILE A 52 0.38 -13.96 -2.43
N PHE A 53 -0.11 -15.20 -2.52
CA PHE A 53 0.26 -16.12 -3.60
C PHE A 53 -0.43 -15.78 -4.92
N ASP A 54 -1.66 -15.29 -4.87
CA ASP A 54 -2.40 -14.88 -6.07
C ASP A 54 -2.74 -13.38 -6.02
N PRO A 55 -1.81 -12.51 -6.42
CA PRO A 55 -2.04 -11.06 -6.43
C PRO A 55 -3.06 -10.59 -7.48
N THR A 56 -3.50 -11.45 -8.40
CA THR A 56 -4.59 -11.11 -9.33
C THR A 56 -5.93 -10.99 -8.61
N GLN A 57 -6.06 -11.60 -7.42
CA GLN A 57 -7.17 -11.45 -6.49
C GLN A 57 -6.87 -10.36 -5.43
N GLY A 58 -6.54 -9.16 -5.89
CA GLY A 58 -6.14 -8.02 -5.05
C GLY A 58 -7.30 -7.29 -4.36
N ILE A 59 -8.55 -7.69 -4.55
CA ILE A 59 -9.74 -7.08 -3.93
C ILE A 59 -10.05 -7.77 -2.61
N VAL A 60 -10.30 -6.98 -1.55
CA VAL A 60 -10.79 -7.51 -0.27
C VAL A 60 -12.31 -7.67 -0.36
N GLU A 61 -12.74 -8.90 -0.60
CA GLU A 61 -14.16 -9.30 -0.75
C GLU A 61 -14.74 -9.80 0.59
N SER A 62 -14.62 -8.98 1.65
CA SER A 62 -15.21 -9.30 2.95
C SER A 62 -16.50 -8.50 3.17
N PRO A 63 -17.63 -9.16 3.48
CA PRO A 63 -18.88 -8.46 3.82
C PRO A 63 -18.71 -7.49 5.00
N LEU A 64 -17.81 -7.80 5.93
CA LEU A 64 -17.51 -6.95 7.07
C LEU A 64 -16.84 -5.65 6.63
N ARG A 65 -15.89 -5.72 5.67
CA ARG A 65 -15.15 -4.54 5.19
C ARG A 65 -15.91 -3.74 4.16
N ASN A 66 -16.67 -4.41 3.28
CA ASN A 66 -17.43 -3.78 2.19
C ASN A 66 -16.63 -2.68 1.47
N MET A 67 -15.54 -3.08 0.81
CA MET A 67 -14.59 -2.18 0.16
C MET A 67 -15.28 -1.31 -0.92
N PRO A 68 -15.26 0.04 -0.84
CA PRO A 68 -15.89 0.91 -1.83
C PRO A 68 -15.09 0.94 -3.14
N MET A 69 -15.48 0.10 -4.10
CA MET A 69 -14.78 -0.08 -5.38
C MET A 69 -14.66 1.19 -6.20
N ARG A 70 -15.65 2.11 -6.11
CA ARG A 70 -15.56 3.41 -6.78
C ARG A 70 -14.35 4.22 -6.32
N TYR A 71 -14.04 4.17 -5.02
CA TYR A 71 -12.86 4.84 -4.49
C TYR A 71 -11.57 4.10 -4.89
N ALA A 72 -11.54 2.79 -4.74
CA ALA A 72 -10.37 1.97 -5.10
C ALA A 72 -9.94 2.18 -6.56
N LEU A 73 -10.89 2.10 -7.49
CA LEU A 73 -10.64 2.36 -8.90
C LEU A 73 -10.22 3.82 -9.16
N GLY A 74 -10.86 4.76 -8.46
CA GLY A 74 -10.53 6.18 -8.57
C GLY A 74 -9.10 6.49 -8.13
N GLU A 75 -8.65 5.87 -7.04
CA GLU A 75 -7.29 6.00 -6.54
C GLU A 75 -6.26 5.33 -7.48
N LEU A 76 -6.55 4.13 -7.99
CA LEU A 76 -5.70 3.48 -8.99
C LEU A 76 -5.56 4.33 -10.26
N ILE A 77 -6.67 4.88 -10.78
CA ILE A 77 -6.64 5.79 -11.94
C ILE A 77 -5.79 7.03 -11.63
N TRP A 78 -5.89 7.56 -10.42
CA TRP A 78 -5.07 8.68 -9.98
C TRP A 78 -3.58 8.32 -9.95
N TYR A 79 -3.20 7.14 -9.47
CA TYR A 79 -1.80 6.67 -9.54
C TYR A 79 -1.33 6.59 -11.00
N LEU A 80 -2.12 5.99 -11.88
CA LEU A 80 -1.77 5.82 -13.30
C LEU A 80 -1.72 7.16 -14.07
N SER A 81 -2.45 8.19 -13.62
CA SER A 81 -2.46 9.52 -14.25
C SER A 81 -1.20 10.33 -13.97
N SER A 82 -0.38 9.94 -13.00
CA SER A 82 0.80 10.69 -12.57
C SER A 82 0.48 12.15 -12.18
N SER A 83 -0.71 12.38 -11.64
CA SER A 83 -1.15 13.69 -11.15
C SER A 83 -0.95 13.80 -9.65
N ASN A 84 -0.57 15.00 -9.18
CA ASN A 84 -0.57 15.36 -7.77
C ASN A 84 -1.69 16.34 -7.41
N LYS A 85 -2.60 16.65 -8.33
CA LYS A 85 -3.69 17.61 -8.10
C LYS A 85 -4.74 17.03 -7.18
N LEU A 86 -5.08 17.76 -6.11
CA LEU A 86 -6.17 17.41 -5.18
C LEU A 86 -7.49 17.20 -5.91
N ALA A 87 -7.80 18.02 -6.92
CA ALA A 87 -9.04 17.95 -7.68
C ALA A 87 -9.28 16.60 -8.34
N ASP A 88 -8.22 15.85 -8.70
CA ASP A 88 -8.34 14.57 -9.41
C ASP A 88 -8.80 13.44 -8.50
N ILE A 89 -8.42 13.43 -7.22
CA ILE A 89 -8.81 12.41 -6.24
C ILE A 89 -10.00 12.86 -5.37
N ARG A 90 -10.17 14.14 -5.14
CA ARG A 90 -11.25 14.72 -4.33
C ARG A 90 -12.65 14.29 -4.76
N LYS A 91 -12.88 14.09 -6.05
CA LYS A 91 -14.15 13.60 -6.61
C LYS A 91 -14.55 12.21 -6.13
N TYR A 92 -13.59 11.43 -5.62
CA TYR A 92 -13.82 10.10 -5.06
C TYR A 92 -13.85 10.11 -3.54
N SER A 93 -13.08 10.99 -2.87
CA SER A 93 -13.07 11.14 -1.42
C SER A 93 -12.66 12.55 -0.99
N LYS A 94 -13.49 13.17 -0.15
CA LYS A 94 -13.19 14.47 0.50
C LYS A 94 -12.15 14.37 1.61
N PHE A 95 -11.76 13.15 2.01
CA PHE A 95 -10.70 12.93 3.01
C PHE A 95 -9.43 13.70 2.65
N TRP A 96 -9.09 13.74 1.37
CA TRP A 96 -7.89 14.37 0.85
C TRP A 96 -7.83 15.90 1.04
N ASP A 97 -8.98 16.55 1.24
CA ASP A 97 -9.03 17.99 1.57
C ASP A 97 -8.37 18.28 2.92
N ASN A 98 -8.46 17.34 3.88
CA ASN A 98 -7.96 17.53 5.23
C ASN A 98 -6.44 17.42 5.33
N ILE A 99 -5.79 16.73 4.40
CA ILE A 99 -4.36 16.47 4.44
C ILE A 99 -3.56 17.29 3.43
N SER A 100 -4.21 17.91 2.43
CA SER A 100 -3.53 18.85 1.54
C SER A 100 -3.00 20.06 2.32
N ASP A 101 -1.74 20.41 2.09
CA ASP A 101 -1.10 21.57 2.74
C ASP A 101 -1.52 22.90 2.12
N ASP A 102 -1.75 22.93 0.80
CA ASP A 102 -2.04 24.13 0.00
C ASP A 102 -3.47 24.18 -0.58
N GLY A 103 -4.28 23.13 -0.34
CA GLY A 103 -5.62 22.98 -0.90
C GLY A 103 -5.64 22.73 -2.41
N LYS A 104 -4.52 22.46 -3.05
CA LYS A 104 -4.37 22.28 -4.50
C LYS A 104 -3.65 21.00 -4.89
N THR A 105 -2.63 20.61 -4.13
CA THR A 105 -1.77 19.47 -4.41
C THR A 105 -1.68 18.52 -3.22
N LEU A 106 -1.24 17.28 -3.50
CA LEU A 106 -0.98 16.25 -2.51
C LEU A 106 0.48 15.80 -2.62
N ASN A 107 1.16 15.83 -1.48
CA ASN A 107 2.56 15.43 -1.39
C ASN A 107 2.71 13.90 -1.48
N SER A 108 1.74 13.13 -1.01
CA SER A 108 1.73 11.66 -1.08
C SER A 108 1.20 11.11 -2.41
N ALA A 109 0.99 11.91 -3.45
CA ALA A 109 0.51 11.45 -4.75
C ALA A 109 1.48 10.40 -5.36
N TYR A 110 1.25 9.10 -5.07
CA TYR A 110 2.21 8.04 -5.41
C TYR A 110 2.50 7.97 -6.91
N GLY A 111 1.50 8.08 -7.77
CA GLY A 111 1.72 8.09 -9.22
C GLY A 111 2.61 9.22 -9.70
N TYR A 112 2.46 10.42 -9.13
CA TYR A 112 3.32 11.56 -9.41
C TYR A 112 4.76 11.32 -8.89
N ARG A 113 4.91 10.72 -7.72
CA ARG A 113 6.21 10.37 -7.14
C ARG A 113 6.92 9.28 -7.93
N ILE A 114 6.18 8.32 -8.48
CA ILE A 114 6.72 7.27 -9.35
C ILE A 114 7.30 7.87 -10.64
N SER A 115 6.61 8.82 -11.26
CA SER A 115 6.91 9.20 -12.65
C SER A 115 7.51 10.60 -12.84
N LYS A 116 7.35 11.53 -11.88
CA LYS A 116 7.69 12.94 -12.09
C LYS A 116 8.46 13.63 -10.97
N GLN A 117 8.17 13.29 -9.71
CA GLN A 117 8.68 13.99 -8.53
C GLN A 117 10.20 14.14 -8.50
N PHE A 118 10.91 13.13 -8.94
CA PHE A 118 12.38 13.04 -8.82
C PHE A 118 13.13 13.42 -10.11
N GLY A 119 12.44 14.06 -11.08
CA GLY A 119 13.05 14.54 -12.31
C GLY A 119 13.23 13.48 -13.39
N PHE A 120 12.81 12.24 -13.15
CA PHE A 120 12.79 11.16 -14.13
C PHE A 120 11.64 10.17 -13.81
N ASP A 121 11.30 9.36 -14.80
CA ASP A 121 10.27 8.32 -14.66
C ASP A 121 10.91 7.05 -14.10
N GLN A 122 10.67 6.78 -12.80
CA GLN A 122 11.19 5.60 -12.11
C GLN A 122 10.54 4.29 -12.64
N TRP A 123 9.29 4.34 -13.10
CA TRP A 123 8.63 3.19 -13.69
C TRP A 123 9.33 2.74 -14.96
N GLU A 124 9.53 3.66 -15.89
CA GLU A 124 10.22 3.38 -17.14
C GLU A 124 11.70 2.98 -16.90
N HIS A 125 12.35 3.56 -15.90
CA HIS A 125 13.70 3.18 -15.50
C HIS A 125 13.76 1.72 -15.04
N CYS A 126 12.91 1.32 -14.09
CA CYS A 126 12.86 -0.05 -13.58
C CYS A 126 12.53 -1.06 -14.69
N LYS A 127 11.58 -0.70 -15.58
CA LYS A 127 11.22 -1.53 -16.73
C LYS A 127 12.40 -1.77 -17.66
N LYS A 128 13.14 -0.71 -18.03
CA LYS A 128 14.34 -0.82 -18.88
C LYS A 128 15.43 -1.65 -18.21
N LEU A 129 15.61 -1.44 -16.91
CA LEU A 129 16.60 -2.19 -16.12
C LEU A 129 16.30 -3.69 -16.15
N LEU A 130 15.06 -4.09 -15.87
CA LEU A 130 14.65 -5.50 -15.85
C LEU A 130 14.61 -6.14 -17.23
N LYS A 131 14.43 -5.36 -18.31
CA LYS A 131 14.59 -5.86 -19.69
C LYS A 131 16.04 -6.18 -20.03
N ASN A 132 16.99 -5.37 -19.53
CA ASN A 132 18.42 -5.55 -19.80
C ASN A 132 19.08 -6.58 -18.87
N ASP A 133 18.66 -6.60 -17.60
CA ASP A 133 19.12 -7.54 -16.56
C ASP A 133 17.92 -8.06 -15.78
N PRO A 134 17.28 -9.16 -16.21
CA PRO A 134 16.11 -9.73 -15.53
C PRO A 134 16.38 -10.13 -14.08
N TYR A 135 17.62 -10.48 -13.73
CA TYR A 135 17.98 -10.88 -12.36
C TYR A 135 18.40 -9.72 -11.45
N SER A 136 18.31 -8.48 -11.95
CA SER A 136 18.67 -7.28 -11.18
C SER A 136 17.88 -7.18 -9.89
N ARG A 137 18.55 -6.69 -8.85
CA ARG A 137 17.97 -6.31 -7.55
C ARG A 137 17.84 -4.81 -7.38
N GLN A 138 18.13 -4.03 -8.45
CA GLN A 138 18.16 -2.57 -8.43
C GLN A 138 16.85 -1.93 -8.91
N ALA A 139 15.83 -2.72 -9.34
CA ALA A 139 14.56 -2.19 -9.79
C ALA A 139 13.69 -1.75 -8.60
N VAL A 140 14.08 -0.63 -8.02
CA VAL A 140 13.43 -0.02 -6.85
C VAL A 140 12.86 1.34 -7.22
N ILE A 141 11.57 1.53 -6.94
CA ILE A 141 10.87 2.82 -7.04
C ILE A 141 10.78 3.41 -5.63
N HIS A 142 11.32 4.61 -5.44
CA HIS A 142 11.23 5.34 -4.18
C HIS A 142 9.98 6.22 -4.17
N ILE A 143 9.14 6.04 -3.16
CA ILE A 143 7.96 6.89 -2.94
C ILE A 143 8.29 7.97 -1.90
N LYS A 144 8.80 7.56 -0.73
CA LYS A 144 9.23 8.49 0.31
C LYS A 144 10.68 8.89 0.05
N ASP A 145 10.94 10.19 0.00
CA ASP A 145 12.29 10.74 -0.07
C ASP A 145 12.80 11.19 1.30
N ALA A 146 14.07 11.61 1.35
CA ALA A 146 14.72 12.13 2.54
C ALA A 146 14.35 13.58 2.85
N SER A 147 13.55 14.26 2.01
CA SER A 147 13.11 15.62 2.28
C SER A 147 12.17 15.63 3.48
N ASN A 148 12.63 16.17 4.59
CA ASN A 148 11.86 16.27 5.85
C ASN A 148 11.12 17.61 5.94
N LYS A 149 10.55 18.09 4.85
CA LYS A 149 9.71 19.30 4.87
C LYS A 149 8.47 19.02 5.72
N PRO A 150 8.08 19.91 6.64
CA PRO A 150 6.84 19.78 7.37
C PRO A 150 5.67 19.67 6.40
N THR A 151 4.86 18.61 6.51
CA THR A 151 3.68 18.38 5.70
C THR A 151 2.66 17.57 6.49
N LYS A 152 1.38 17.82 6.27
CA LYS A 152 0.28 16.99 6.79
C LYS A 152 0.21 15.66 6.05
N ASP A 153 0.69 15.64 4.81
CA ASP A 153 0.59 14.55 3.85
C ASP A 153 1.95 13.87 3.61
N THR A 154 2.45 13.16 4.61
CA THR A 154 3.66 12.36 4.50
C THR A 154 3.34 10.97 3.93
N PRO A 155 3.97 10.54 2.81
CA PRO A 155 3.75 9.21 2.25
C PRO A 155 3.91 8.09 3.28
N CYS A 156 2.95 7.16 3.32
CA CYS A 156 3.05 5.94 4.13
C CYS A 156 3.91 4.88 3.43
N THR A 157 3.85 4.79 2.11
CA THR A 157 4.71 3.92 1.30
C THR A 157 6.11 4.50 1.21
N VAL A 158 7.11 3.66 1.40
CA VAL A 158 8.53 4.01 1.33
C VAL A 158 9.09 3.68 -0.04
N ALA A 159 8.92 2.44 -0.50
CA ALA A 159 9.44 1.95 -1.77
C ALA A 159 8.65 0.75 -2.31
N LEU A 160 8.79 0.54 -3.62
CA LEU A 160 8.33 -0.64 -4.34
C LEU A 160 9.56 -1.29 -4.97
N GLN A 161 9.75 -2.60 -4.81
CA GLN A 161 10.85 -3.33 -5.40
C GLN A 161 10.33 -4.45 -6.31
N PHE A 162 10.67 -4.38 -7.60
CA PHE A 162 10.37 -5.41 -8.58
C PHE A 162 11.54 -6.36 -8.76
N GLN A 163 11.26 -7.64 -8.87
CA GLN A 163 12.25 -8.68 -9.09
C GLN A 163 11.69 -9.74 -10.03
N ILE A 164 12.51 -10.26 -10.94
CA ILE A 164 12.16 -11.41 -11.79
C ILE A 164 12.97 -12.62 -11.32
N ARG A 165 12.30 -13.75 -11.10
CA ARG A 165 12.93 -15.05 -10.83
C ARG A 165 12.11 -16.13 -11.52
N ASP A 166 12.77 -17.04 -12.20
CA ASP A 166 12.14 -18.18 -12.89
C ASP A 166 10.96 -17.75 -13.80
N ASP A 167 11.13 -16.62 -14.50
CA ASP A 167 10.14 -15.98 -15.40
C ASP A 167 8.94 -15.30 -14.70
N ASP A 168 8.86 -15.34 -13.39
CA ASP A 168 7.83 -14.69 -12.58
C ASP A 168 8.29 -13.32 -12.07
N LEU A 169 7.40 -12.31 -12.17
CA LEU A 169 7.61 -10.97 -11.61
C LEU A 169 7.04 -10.89 -10.20
N TYR A 170 7.89 -10.65 -9.24
CA TYR A 170 7.58 -10.40 -7.83
C TYR A 170 7.57 -8.90 -7.53
N LEU A 171 6.69 -8.49 -6.64
CA LEU A 171 6.69 -7.13 -6.09
C LEU A 171 6.75 -7.18 -4.57
N THR A 172 7.68 -6.43 -3.99
CA THR A 172 7.70 -6.13 -2.56
C THR A 172 7.39 -4.65 -2.33
N THR A 173 6.39 -4.36 -1.50
CA THR A 173 6.04 -3.01 -1.05
C THR A 173 6.50 -2.79 0.37
N TYR A 174 7.19 -1.66 0.62
CA TYR A 174 7.64 -1.25 1.95
C TYR A 174 6.84 -0.04 2.41
N MET A 175 6.10 -0.20 3.51
CA MET A 175 5.34 0.88 4.15
C MET A 175 5.85 1.14 5.56
N ARG A 176 5.94 2.43 5.97
CA ARG A 176 6.28 2.77 7.36
C ARG A 176 5.10 2.56 8.30
N SER A 177 3.88 2.65 7.79
CA SER A 177 2.63 2.64 8.55
C SER A 177 1.49 2.22 7.64
N ASN A 178 0.63 1.30 8.09
CA ASN A 178 -0.52 0.84 7.33
C ASN A 178 -1.72 0.57 8.27
N ASP A 179 -2.80 1.30 8.06
CA ASP A 179 -4.07 1.10 8.73
C ASP A 179 -4.80 -0.08 8.09
N ILE A 180 -5.14 -1.10 8.87
CA ILE A 180 -5.77 -2.33 8.36
C ILE A 180 -7.16 -2.09 7.78
N TRP A 181 -7.87 -1.04 8.25
CA TRP A 181 -9.23 -0.75 7.82
C TRP A 181 -9.28 0.20 6.63
N LEU A 182 -8.60 1.36 6.73
CA LEU A 182 -8.66 2.39 5.70
C LEU A 182 -7.54 2.30 4.66
N GLY A 183 -6.34 1.82 5.02
CA GLY A 183 -5.18 1.77 4.12
C GLY A 183 -5.03 0.44 3.42
N PHE A 184 -4.80 -0.63 4.18
CA PHE A 184 -4.41 -1.94 3.67
C PHE A 184 -5.23 -2.46 2.49
N PRO A 185 -6.59 -2.41 2.47
CA PRO A 185 -7.35 -2.93 1.34
C PRO A 185 -7.10 -2.18 0.03
N PHE A 186 -6.94 -0.86 0.10
CA PHE A 186 -6.69 -0.04 -1.09
C PHE A 186 -5.23 -0.13 -1.54
N ASP A 187 -4.29 -0.18 -0.59
CA ASP A 187 -2.86 -0.34 -0.88
C ASP A 187 -2.60 -1.69 -1.56
N ILE A 188 -3.15 -2.80 -1.02
CA ILE A 188 -3.03 -4.13 -1.66
C ILE A 188 -3.61 -4.10 -3.07
N PHE A 189 -4.82 -3.58 -3.25
CA PHE A 189 -5.46 -3.48 -4.57
C PHE A 189 -4.61 -2.68 -5.57
N ALA A 190 -4.15 -1.50 -5.17
CA ALA A 190 -3.39 -0.62 -6.05
C ALA A 190 -2.01 -1.21 -6.39
N PHE A 191 -1.28 -1.76 -5.41
CA PHE A 191 0.07 -2.28 -5.65
C PHE A 191 0.06 -3.61 -6.39
N THR A 192 -0.90 -4.49 -6.14
CA THR A 192 -1.05 -5.72 -6.96
C THR A 192 -1.44 -5.38 -8.40
N ALA A 193 -2.29 -4.36 -8.64
CA ALA A 193 -2.57 -3.87 -9.99
C ALA A 193 -1.32 -3.30 -10.68
N LEU A 194 -0.44 -2.60 -9.94
CA LEU A 194 0.85 -2.16 -10.48
C LEU A 194 1.78 -3.34 -10.77
N GLN A 195 1.78 -4.41 -9.95
CA GLN A 195 2.53 -5.63 -10.24
C GLN A 195 2.06 -6.27 -11.56
N VAL A 196 0.75 -6.46 -11.71
CA VAL A 196 0.14 -6.98 -12.95
C VAL A 196 0.55 -6.13 -14.16
N LYS A 197 0.46 -4.79 -14.03
CA LYS A 197 0.86 -3.87 -15.09
C LYS A 197 2.33 -4.05 -15.51
N MET A 198 3.25 -4.13 -14.53
CA MET A 198 4.68 -4.33 -14.83
C MET A 198 4.94 -5.69 -15.46
N ALA A 199 4.30 -6.75 -14.99
CA ALA A 199 4.41 -8.10 -15.54
C ALA A 199 3.97 -8.12 -17.01
N MET A 200 2.83 -7.51 -17.34
CA MET A 200 2.34 -7.40 -18.72
C MET A 200 3.31 -6.61 -19.62
N GLU A 201 3.89 -5.51 -19.15
CA GLU A 201 4.83 -4.69 -19.93
C GLU A 201 6.19 -5.35 -20.15
N LEU A 202 6.53 -6.32 -19.30
CA LEU A 202 7.77 -7.09 -19.38
C LEU A 202 7.58 -8.47 -20.03
N ASP A 203 6.34 -8.85 -20.34
CA ASP A 203 5.97 -10.19 -20.82
C ASP A 203 6.46 -11.29 -19.86
N ARG A 204 6.01 -11.15 -18.58
CA ARG A 204 6.35 -12.05 -17.47
C ARG A 204 5.10 -12.58 -16.79
N ASN A 205 5.22 -13.77 -16.20
CA ASN A 205 4.19 -14.28 -15.30
C ASN A 205 4.11 -13.42 -14.05
N ILE A 206 3.03 -13.60 -13.28
CA ILE A 206 2.82 -12.88 -12.03
C ILE A 206 3.24 -13.79 -10.89
N GLY A 207 4.32 -13.42 -10.20
CA GLY A 207 4.78 -14.06 -8.97
C GLY A 207 4.04 -13.54 -7.73
N ASN A 208 4.45 -13.99 -6.54
CA ASN A 208 3.85 -13.57 -5.29
C ASN A 208 4.02 -12.06 -5.06
N TYR A 209 3.07 -11.48 -4.34
CA TYR A 209 3.16 -10.12 -3.81
C TYR A 209 3.56 -10.16 -2.33
N THR A 210 4.51 -9.32 -1.95
CA THR A 210 4.92 -9.15 -0.54
C THR A 210 4.65 -7.73 -0.08
N HIS A 211 3.99 -7.57 1.06
CA HIS A 211 3.69 -6.28 1.68
C HIS A 211 4.28 -6.22 3.07
N ILE A 212 5.17 -5.26 3.31
CA ILE A 212 5.85 -5.05 4.58
C ILE A 212 5.38 -3.74 5.18
N ALA A 213 4.80 -3.80 6.39
CA ALA A 213 4.37 -2.63 7.14
C ALA A 213 5.17 -2.50 8.43
N GLY A 214 5.90 -1.39 8.59
CA GLY A 214 6.64 -1.09 9.82
C GLY A 214 5.71 -1.03 11.05
N SER A 215 4.48 -0.53 10.87
CA SER A 215 3.38 -0.61 11.82
C SER A 215 2.11 -0.95 11.07
N LEU A 216 1.57 -2.14 11.28
CA LEU A 216 0.22 -2.52 10.87
C LEU A 216 -0.71 -2.39 12.07
N HIS A 217 -1.76 -1.56 11.96
CA HIS A 217 -2.55 -1.20 13.13
C HIS A 217 -4.04 -1.06 12.84
N LEU A 218 -4.84 -1.15 13.93
CA LEU A 218 -6.29 -0.97 13.93
C LEU A 218 -6.66 0.18 14.87
N TYR A 219 -7.44 1.14 14.38
CA TYR A 219 -8.01 2.20 15.20
C TYR A 219 -9.30 1.76 15.89
N GLU A 220 -9.54 2.25 17.11
CA GLU A 220 -10.72 1.95 17.92
C GLU A 220 -12.04 2.23 17.19
N LYS A 221 -12.12 3.34 16.45
CA LYS A 221 -13.31 3.72 15.64
C LYS A 221 -13.68 2.73 14.54
N ASP A 222 -12.72 1.89 14.11
CA ASP A 222 -12.86 0.94 13.01
C ASP A 222 -13.04 -0.50 13.49
N VAL A 223 -13.16 -0.71 14.81
CA VAL A 223 -13.55 -1.98 15.41
C VAL A 223 -15.00 -2.27 15.06
N LYS A 224 -15.24 -3.39 14.38
CA LYS A 224 -16.58 -3.87 14.07
C LYS A 224 -16.88 -5.14 14.87
N ASN A 225 -17.99 -5.15 15.57
CA ASN A 225 -18.52 -6.35 16.20
C ASN A 225 -19.10 -7.25 15.11
N LYS A 226 -18.70 -8.52 15.11
CA LYS A 226 -19.30 -9.54 14.24
C LYS A 226 -20.70 -9.88 14.70
#